data_1d24663a112249590b9a7ce8f4c3d474
#
_entry.id   1d24663a112249590b9a7ce8f4c3d474
#
_cell.length_a   1.000
_cell.length_b   1.000
_cell.length_c   1.000
_cell.angle_alpha   90.00
_cell.angle_beta   90.00
_cell.angle_gamma   90.00
#
_symmetry.space_group_name_H-M   'P 1'
#
loop_
_entity.id
_entity.type
_entity.pdbx_description
1 polymer ?
#
loop_
_entity_poly.entity_id
_entity_poly.type
_entity_poly.pdbx_seq_one_letter_code
_entity_poly.pdbx_strand_id
1 'polypeptide(L)'
;MAHTLYIVATPIGNIEDITFRAVRILKEVSLVLAEDTRHSRILFDAYNIATPMEAYHDFNKEKVTPKYVEFLKNEGDIALISDAGTPGVADPAFNLVRECVRQSIDVRAIPGPCAMITALISSGMPTDHFTFQYFSPKKSAQRIHLLEKLKHE
;
A
#
# COMPACT_ATOMS: atom_id res chain seq x y z
N MET A 1 14.69 -18.16 -11.12
CA MET A 1 14.82 -17.30 -9.89
C MET A 1 13.43 -16.81 -9.56
N ALA A 2 13.06 -16.76 -8.29
CA ALA A 2 11.76 -16.21 -7.90
C ALA A 2 11.70 -14.72 -8.29
N HIS A 3 10.55 -14.27 -8.69
CA HIS A 3 10.28 -12.87 -9.01
C HIS A 3 10.08 -12.04 -7.74
N THR A 4 9.92 -10.75 -7.88
CA THR A 4 9.85 -9.79 -6.77
C THR A 4 8.42 -9.27 -6.59
N LEU A 5 7.98 -9.17 -5.33
CA LEU A 5 6.80 -8.39 -4.94
C LEU A 5 7.23 -6.95 -4.62
N TYR A 6 6.76 -5.98 -5.40
CA TYR A 6 6.97 -4.56 -5.16
C TYR A 6 5.77 -3.96 -4.40
N ILE A 7 6.02 -3.31 -3.27
CA ILE A 7 5.02 -2.54 -2.53
C ILE A 7 5.18 -1.08 -2.94
N VAL A 8 4.25 -0.56 -3.74
CA VAL A 8 4.42 0.73 -4.42
C VAL A 8 3.49 1.77 -3.82
N ALA A 9 4.07 2.82 -3.25
CA ALA A 9 3.30 3.95 -2.73
C ALA A 9 2.69 4.77 -3.90
N THR A 10 1.41 5.15 -3.73
CA THR A 10 0.61 5.93 -4.68
C THR A 10 0.27 7.31 -4.12
N PRO A 11 -0.15 8.28 -4.96
CA PRO A 11 -0.51 9.63 -4.52
C PRO A 11 -1.58 9.65 -3.43
N ILE A 12 -1.54 10.66 -2.57
CA ILE A 12 -2.46 10.86 -1.43
C ILE A 12 -3.40 12.07 -1.62
N GLY A 13 -3.61 12.49 -2.87
CA GLY A 13 -4.50 13.62 -3.20
C GLY A 13 -4.00 14.46 -4.38
N ASN A 14 -2.69 14.46 -4.65
CA ASN A 14 -2.11 15.08 -5.83
C ASN A 14 -1.40 14.02 -6.67
N ILE A 15 -1.82 13.84 -7.90
CA ILE A 15 -1.30 12.80 -8.81
C ILE A 15 0.19 12.98 -9.13
N GLU A 16 0.72 14.20 -9.02
CA GLU A 16 2.12 14.52 -9.24
C GLU A 16 3.07 14.01 -8.13
N ASP A 17 2.52 13.60 -6.98
CA ASP A 17 3.32 13.08 -5.87
C ASP A 17 3.87 11.67 -6.13
N ILE A 18 3.49 11.01 -7.23
CA ILE A 18 4.06 9.72 -7.57
C ILE A 18 5.54 9.84 -7.95
N THR A 19 6.36 8.91 -7.50
CA THR A 19 7.78 8.93 -7.84
C THR A 19 8.04 8.38 -9.25
N PHE A 20 9.07 8.86 -9.93
CA PHE A 20 9.53 8.31 -11.21
C PHE A 20 9.81 6.80 -11.13
N ARG A 21 10.37 6.34 -10.00
CA ARG A 21 10.63 4.92 -9.77
C ARG A 21 9.33 4.11 -9.65
N ALA A 22 8.32 4.64 -8.99
CA ALA A 22 7.01 3.99 -8.90
C ALA A 22 6.38 3.82 -10.29
N VAL A 23 6.34 4.88 -11.10
CA VAL A 23 5.82 4.82 -12.48
C VAL A 23 6.58 3.78 -13.31
N ARG A 24 7.92 3.77 -13.24
CA ARG A 24 8.74 2.80 -13.96
C ARG A 24 8.41 1.37 -13.54
N ILE A 25 8.38 1.07 -12.25
CA ILE A 25 8.06 -0.27 -11.72
C ILE A 25 6.65 -0.71 -12.17
N LEU A 26 5.65 0.18 -12.04
CA LEU A 26 4.28 -0.12 -12.46
C LEU A 26 4.16 -0.43 -13.97
N LYS A 27 5.07 0.08 -14.80
CA LYS A 27 5.15 -0.24 -16.24
C LYS A 27 5.92 -1.54 -16.55
N GLU A 28 6.84 -1.93 -15.69
CA GLU A 28 7.78 -3.05 -15.90
C GLU A 28 7.25 -4.39 -15.38
N VAL A 29 6.46 -4.38 -14.29
CA VAL A 29 5.94 -5.62 -13.69
C VAL A 29 4.94 -6.32 -14.59
N SER A 30 4.77 -7.63 -14.39
CA SER A 30 3.84 -8.45 -15.14
C SER A 30 2.38 -8.25 -14.74
N LEU A 31 2.14 -7.86 -13.47
CA LEU A 31 0.81 -7.70 -12.90
C LEU A 31 0.82 -6.64 -11.79
N VAL A 32 -0.25 -5.85 -11.71
CA VAL A 32 -0.49 -4.95 -10.58
C VAL A 32 -1.71 -5.42 -9.78
N LEU A 33 -1.55 -5.53 -8.47
CA LEU A 33 -2.63 -5.78 -7.52
C LEU A 33 -3.07 -4.45 -6.93
N ALA A 34 -4.34 -4.11 -7.06
CA ALA A 34 -4.92 -2.86 -6.58
C ALA A 34 -6.11 -3.11 -5.65
N GLU A 35 -6.29 -2.27 -4.64
CA GLU A 35 -7.41 -2.35 -3.72
C GLU A 35 -8.74 -2.09 -4.47
N ASP A 36 -8.85 -0.97 -5.19
CA ASP A 36 -9.91 -0.71 -6.18
C ASP A 36 -9.30 -0.40 -7.55
N THR A 37 -9.46 -1.32 -8.50
CA THR A 37 -8.92 -1.17 -9.86
C THR A 37 -9.53 0.00 -10.64
N ARG A 38 -10.76 0.42 -10.30
CA ARG A 38 -11.43 1.57 -10.93
C ARG A 38 -10.80 2.87 -10.46
N HIS A 39 -10.49 2.97 -9.17
CA HIS A 39 -9.79 4.13 -8.60
C HIS A 39 -8.37 4.23 -9.18
N SER A 40 -7.64 3.13 -9.17
CA SER A 40 -6.27 3.05 -9.69
C SER A 40 -6.17 3.34 -11.20
N ARG A 41 -7.25 3.15 -11.97
CA ARG A 41 -7.30 3.46 -13.40
C ARG A 41 -6.96 4.92 -13.68
N ILE A 42 -7.37 5.85 -12.83
CA ILE A 42 -7.09 7.29 -12.99
C ILE A 42 -5.57 7.54 -13.03
N LEU A 43 -4.82 6.90 -12.11
CA LEU A 43 -3.36 6.99 -12.08
C LEU A 43 -2.73 6.36 -13.31
N PHE A 44 -3.22 5.18 -13.72
CA PHE A 44 -2.72 4.43 -14.85
C PHE A 44 -2.88 5.20 -16.16
N ASP A 45 -4.04 5.82 -16.37
CA ASP A 45 -4.32 6.62 -17.57
C ASP A 45 -3.44 7.87 -17.61
N ALA A 46 -3.26 8.56 -16.47
CA ALA A 46 -2.44 9.78 -16.40
C ALA A 46 -0.96 9.54 -16.74
N TYR A 47 -0.42 8.37 -16.37
CA TYR A 47 0.99 8.04 -16.61
C TYR A 47 1.22 7.04 -17.73
N ASN A 48 0.18 6.74 -18.54
CA ASN A 48 0.24 5.77 -19.64
C ASN A 48 0.83 4.41 -19.18
N ILE A 49 0.26 3.83 -18.11
CA ILE A 49 0.60 2.52 -17.61
C ILE A 49 -0.38 1.51 -18.19
N ALA A 50 0.13 0.56 -18.98
CA ALA A 50 -0.68 -0.44 -19.66
C ALA A 50 -0.70 -1.81 -18.95
N THR A 51 0.02 -1.95 -17.83
CA THR A 51 0.14 -3.20 -17.08
C THR A 51 -1.22 -3.70 -16.61
N PRO A 52 -1.53 -4.99 -16.73
CA PRO A 52 -2.76 -5.58 -16.24
C PRO A 52 -2.95 -5.34 -14.73
N MET A 53 -4.20 -5.11 -14.31
CA MET A 53 -4.56 -4.97 -12.90
C MET A 53 -5.57 -6.03 -12.48
N GLU A 54 -5.37 -6.60 -11.28
CA GLU A 54 -6.34 -7.45 -10.58
C GLU A 54 -6.65 -6.88 -9.19
N ALA A 55 -7.87 -7.14 -8.70
CA ALA A 55 -8.30 -6.65 -7.40
C ALA A 55 -7.72 -7.48 -6.26
N TYR A 56 -7.14 -6.79 -5.26
CA TYR A 56 -6.65 -7.37 -4.01
C TYR A 56 -7.10 -6.53 -2.82
N HIS A 57 -8.15 -6.96 -2.12
CA HIS A 57 -8.81 -6.21 -1.05
C HIS A 57 -9.19 -7.12 0.12
N ASP A 58 -9.66 -6.54 1.22
CA ASP A 58 -9.98 -7.27 2.46
C ASP A 58 -10.91 -8.46 2.28
N PHE A 59 -11.85 -8.39 1.33
CA PHE A 59 -12.84 -9.47 1.13
C PHE A 59 -12.32 -10.64 0.29
N ASN A 60 -11.22 -10.48 -0.46
CA ASN A 60 -10.70 -11.56 -1.31
C ASN A 60 -9.29 -12.02 -0.96
N LYS A 61 -8.53 -11.25 -0.17
CA LYS A 61 -7.11 -11.44 0.09
C LYS A 61 -6.74 -12.88 0.49
N GLU A 62 -7.51 -13.50 1.39
CA GLU A 62 -7.21 -14.86 1.85
C GLU A 62 -7.35 -15.89 0.73
N LYS A 63 -8.39 -15.73 -0.10
CA LYS A 63 -8.67 -16.64 -1.22
C LYS A 63 -7.65 -16.52 -2.34
N VAL A 64 -7.21 -15.30 -2.65
CA VAL A 64 -6.37 -15.05 -3.84
C VAL A 64 -4.87 -15.01 -3.53
N THR A 65 -4.45 -14.84 -2.28
CA THR A 65 -3.03 -14.83 -1.90
C THR A 65 -2.24 -16.05 -2.42
N PRO A 66 -2.73 -17.30 -2.32
CA PRO A 66 -2.00 -18.45 -2.85
C PRO A 66 -1.74 -18.37 -4.38
N LYS A 67 -2.70 -17.84 -5.14
CA LYS A 67 -2.57 -17.63 -6.59
C LYS A 67 -1.39 -16.69 -6.90
N TYR A 68 -1.31 -15.56 -6.19
CA TYR A 68 -0.27 -14.56 -6.46
C TYR A 68 1.10 -14.96 -5.94
N VAL A 69 1.18 -15.74 -4.89
CA VAL A 69 2.43 -16.37 -4.45
C VAL A 69 2.96 -17.34 -5.52
N GLU A 70 2.08 -18.14 -6.12
CA GLU A 70 2.47 -19.07 -7.19
C GLU A 70 2.87 -18.31 -8.46
N PHE A 71 2.18 -17.22 -8.79
CA PHE A 71 2.54 -16.33 -9.88
C PHE A 71 3.96 -15.75 -9.70
N LEU A 72 4.28 -15.23 -8.48
CA LEU A 72 5.61 -14.73 -8.14
C LEU A 72 6.72 -15.78 -8.19
N LYS A 73 6.39 -17.05 -8.05
CA LYS A 73 7.39 -18.12 -8.19
C LYS A 73 7.71 -18.45 -9.63
N ASN A 74 6.73 -18.37 -10.52
CA ASN A 74 6.83 -19.01 -11.83
C ASN A 74 6.64 -18.07 -13.02
N GLU A 75 5.92 -16.95 -12.86
CA GLU A 75 5.42 -16.19 -14.00
C GLU A 75 6.01 -14.79 -14.13
N GLY A 76 6.10 -14.01 -13.04
CA GLY A 76 6.60 -12.63 -13.14
C GLY A 76 6.52 -11.81 -11.85
N ASP A 77 7.07 -10.61 -11.94
CA ASP A 77 7.02 -9.63 -10.87
C ASP A 77 5.61 -9.08 -10.68
N ILE A 78 5.26 -8.82 -9.43
CA ILE A 78 3.99 -8.19 -9.06
C ILE A 78 4.27 -6.86 -8.36
N ALA A 79 3.51 -5.81 -8.69
CA ALA A 79 3.40 -4.62 -7.86
C ALA A 79 2.06 -4.64 -7.10
N LEU A 80 2.09 -4.27 -5.83
CA LEU A 80 0.90 -4.09 -5.02
C LEU A 80 0.77 -2.61 -4.64
N ILE A 81 -0.40 -2.05 -4.90
CA ILE A 81 -0.79 -0.67 -4.59
C ILE A 81 -2.06 -0.64 -3.74
N SER A 82 -2.19 0.40 -2.92
CA SER A 82 -3.45 0.77 -2.25
C SER A 82 -4.12 1.94 -2.98
N ASP A 83 -5.32 2.30 -2.58
CA ASP A 83 -6.05 3.43 -3.17
C ASP A 83 -5.31 4.75 -2.98
N ALA A 84 -4.58 4.91 -1.87
CA ALA A 84 -3.76 6.09 -1.61
C ALA A 84 -2.64 5.79 -0.60
N GLY A 85 -1.45 6.34 -0.85
CA GLY A 85 -0.32 6.26 0.06
C GLY A 85 0.47 4.97 -0.01
N THR A 86 1.08 4.59 1.11
CA THR A 86 1.99 3.45 1.22
C THR A 86 1.23 2.18 1.59
N PRO A 87 1.20 1.14 0.73
CA PRO A 87 0.54 -0.12 1.04
C PRO A 87 1.17 -0.83 2.25
N GLY A 88 0.35 -1.58 2.99
CA GLY A 88 0.76 -2.28 4.21
C GLY A 88 0.57 -1.46 5.48
N VAL A 89 0.18 -0.19 5.35
CA VAL A 89 -0.19 0.69 6.46
C VAL A 89 -1.70 0.90 6.43
N ALA A 90 -2.44 0.13 7.20
CA ALA A 90 -3.90 0.19 7.28
C ALA A 90 -4.66 -0.33 6.03
N ASP A 91 -4.10 -1.30 5.30
CA ASP A 91 -4.70 -1.94 4.13
C ASP A 91 -4.40 -3.47 4.09
N PRO A 92 -4.99 -4.23 3.13
CA PRO A 92 -4.87 -5.69 3.09
C PRO A 92 -3.50 -6.24 2.67
N ALA A 93 -2.52 -5.42 2.30
CA ALA A 93 -1.23 -5.85 1.77
C ALA A 93 -0.45 -6.79 2.70
N PHE A 94 -0.65 -6.66 4.02
CA PHE A 94 0.05 -7.45 5.03
C PHE A 94 0.00 -8.97 4.78
N ASN A 95 -1.15 -9.50 4.34
CA ASN A 95 -1.30 -10.94 4.13
C ASN A 95 -0.39 -11.47 3.02
N LEU A 96 -0.33 -10.78 1.88
CA LEU A 96 0.53 -11.18 0.75
C LEU A 96 2.01 -11.01 1.12
N VAL A 97 2.38 -9.89 1.73
CA VAL A 97 3.76 -9.63 2.19
C VAL A 97 4.23 -10.72 3.14
N ARG A 98 3.42 -11.03 4.17
CA ARG A 98 3.74 -12.08 5.14
C ARG A 98 3.97 -13.43 4.48
N GLU A 99 3.12 -13.80 3.53
CA GLU A 99 3.23 -15.09 2.84
C GLU A 99 4.45 -15.12 1.89
N CYS A 100 4.75 -14.03 1.19
CA CYS A 100 5.97 -13.91 0.38
C CYS A 100 7.24 -14.07 1.24
N VAL A 101 7.31 -13.40 2.38
CA VAL A 101 8.44 -13.51 3.32
C VAL A 101 8.60 -14.95 3.83
N ARG A 102 7.50 -15.62 4.21
CA ARG A 102 7.52 -17.03 4.64
C ARG A 102 8.05 -17.98 3.57
N GLN A 103 7.84 -17.66 2.31
CA GLN A 103 8.26 -18.48 1.16
C GLN A 103 9.56 -17.98 0.51
N SER A 104 10.28 -17.08 1.17
CA SER A 104 11.56 -16.53 0.68
C SER A 104 11.45 -15.85 -0.69
N ILE A 105 10.29 -15.28 -1.00
CA ILE A 105 10.09 -14.42 -2.17
C ILE A 105 10.56 -13.01 -1.80
N ASP A 106 11.34 -12.39 -2.69
CA ASP A 106 11.86 -11.03 -2.48
C ASP A 106 10.72 -10.00 -2.43
N VAL A 107 10.71 -9.16 -1.39
CA VAL A 107 9.73 -8.09 -1.20
C VAL A 107 10.46 -6.76 -1.13
N ARG A 108 10.12 -5.83 -2.03
CA ARG A 108 10.76 -4.52 -2.13
C ARG A 108 9.77 -3.39 -2.00
N ALA A 109 9.92 -2.58 -0.95
CA ALA A 109 9.17 -1.34 -0.81
C ALA A 109 9.74 -0.26 -1.76
N ILE A 110 8.85 0.41 -2.46
CA ILE A 110 9.14 1.58 -3.30
C ILE A 110 8.65 2.81 -2.53
N PRO A 111 9.55 3.60 -1.93
CA PRO A 111 9.17 4.76 -1.13
C PRO A 111 8.37 5.78 -1.95
N GLY A 112 7.45 6.46 -1.27
CA GLY A 112 6.64 7.50 -1.90
C GLY A 112 5.71 8.19 -0.89
N PRO A 113 4.58 8.73 -1.34
CA PRO A 113 3.65 9.47 -0.51
C PRO A 113 3.18 8.68 0.71
N CYS A 114 3.18 9.34 1.87
CA CYS A 114 2.73 8.78 3.13
C CYS A 114 2.01 9.86 3.94
N ALA A 115 0.69 9.78 4.07
CA ALA A 115 -0.13 10.78 4.75
C ALA A 115 0.28 11.00 6.21
N MET A 116 0.62 9.92 6.91
CA MET A 116 1.07 9.97 8.31
C MET A 116 2.31 10.85 8.47
N ILE A 117 3.34 10.61 7.67
CA ILE A 117 4.59 11.38 7.72
C ILE A 117 4.37 12.81 7.25
N THR A 118 3.61 13.01 6.18
CA THR A 118 3.29 14.35 5.67
C THR A 118 2.55 15.19 6.72
N ALA A 119 1.57 14.61 7.40
CA ALA A 119 0.87 15.29 8.50
C ALA A 119 1.80 15.60 9.68
N LEU A 120 2.65 14.66 10.07
CA LEU A 120 3.58 14.82 11.20
C LEU A 120 4.54 15.98 10.96
N ILE A 121 5.24 16.01 9.82
CA ILE A 121 6.24 17.05 9.52
C ILE A 121 5.63 18.46 9.30
N SER A 122 4.34 18.55 8.96
CA SER A 122 3.63 19.82 8.78
C SER A 122 2.85 20.27 10.02
N SER A 123 2.82 19.46 11.10
CA SER A 123 2.06 19.75 12.31
C SER A 123 2.71 20.81 13.22
N GLY A 124 4.02 21.04 13.10
CA GLY A 124 4.80 21.85 14.05
C GLY A 124 5.03 21.17 15.42
N MET A 125 4.62 19.90 15.57
CA MET A 125 4.87 19.09 16.76
C MET A 125 6.26 18.45 16.70
N PRO A 126 6.85 18.04 17.85
CA PRO A 126 8.06 17.22 17.87
C PRO A 126 7.86 15.93 17.06
N THR A 127 8.87 15.55 16.28
CA THR A 127 8.77 14.42 15.34
C THR A 127 9.60 13.20 15.72
N ASP A 128 10.34 13.30 16.82
CA ASP A 128 11.23 12.26 17.34
C ASP A 128 10.48 11.06 17.94
N HIS A 129 9.25 11.28 18.45
CA HIS A 129 8.36 10.26 18.95
C HIS A 129 6.93 10.48 18.46
N PHE A 130 6.30 9.44 17.89
CA PHE A 130 4.88 9.46 17.53
C PHE A 130 4.30 8.05 17.58
N THR A 131 2.99 7.97 17.80
CA THR A 131 2.25 6.70 17.83
C THR A 131 1.24 6.65 16.69
N PHE A 132 1.27 5.59 15.88
CA PHE A 132 0.28 5.33 14.83
C PHE A 132 -0.84 4.46 15.38
N GLN A 133 -2.06 5.03 15.51
CA GLN A 133 -3.23 4.38 16.08
C GLN A 133 -4.26 3.91 15.05
N TYR A 134 -3.79 3.60 13.82
CA TYR A 134 -4.71 3.20 12.75
C TYR A 134 -5.83 4.22 12.52
N PHE A 135 -7.01 3.79 12.06
CA PHE A 135 -8.18 4.66 11.94
C PHE A 135 -8.90 4.81 13.28
N SER A 136 -9.21 6.05 13.67
CA SER A 136 -10.00 6.30 14.88
C SER A 136 -11.41 5.72 14.76
N PRO A 137 -12.06 5.30 15.88
CA PRO A 137 -13.41 4.80 15.86
C PRO A 137 -14.40 5.80 15.21
N LYS A 138 -15.34 5.28 14.41
CA LYS A 138 -16.37 6.11 13.75
C LYS A 138 -17.35 6.73 14.77
N LYS A 139 -17.67 6.02 15.85
CA LYS A 139 -18.58 6.49 16.91
C LYS A 139 -17.86 7.51 17.80
N SER A 140 -18.49 8.69 17.98
CA SER A 140 -17.92 9.82 18.74
C SER A 140 -17.47 9.44 20.16
N ALA A 141 -18.31 8.74 20.92
CA ALA A 141 -17.98 8.33 22.30
C ALA A 141 -16.74 7.42 22.35
N GLN A 142 -16.62 6.46 21.43
CA GLN A 142 -15.44 5.59 21.35
C GLN A 142 -14.17 6.33 20.93
N ARG A 143 -14.33 7.32 20.05
CA ARG A 143 -13.20 8.17 19.61
C ARG A 143 -12.71 9.05 20.76
N ILE A 144 -13.63 9.68 21.52
CA ILE A 144 -13.26 10.47 22.71
C ILE A 144 -12.53 9.59 23.73
N HIS A 145 -13.08 8.42 24.04
CA HIS A 145 -12.44 7.48 24.97
C HIS A 145 -11.02 7.07 24.54
N LEU A 146 -10.82 6.80 23.23
CA LEU A 146 -9.49 6.51 22.70
C LEU A 146 -8.54 7.69 22.90
N LEU A 147 -8.99 8.92 22.55
CA LEU A 147 -8.15 10.13 22.69
C LEU A 147 -7.81 10.43 24.16
N GLU A 148 -8.74 10.23 25.08
CA GLU A 148 -8.49 10.37 26.51
C GLU A 148 -7.44 9.38 27.00
N LYS A 149 -7.47 8.14 26.53
CA LYS A 149 -6.47 7.12 26.86
C LYS A 149 -5.07 7.50 26.35
N LEU A 150 -4.99 8.06 25.14
CA LEU A 150 -3.73 8.44 24.49
C LEU A 150 -3.14 9.76 25.03
N LYS A 151 -3.91 10.53 25.78
CA LYS A 151 -3.48 11.86 26.28
C LYS A 151 -2.21 11.82 27.15
N HIS A 152 -1.87 10.66 27.69
CA HIS A 152 -0.75 10.47 28.62
C HIS A 152 0.35 9.55 28.05
N GLU A 153 0.26 9.20 26.77
CA GLU A 153 1.33 8.53 26.03
C GLU A 153 2.17 9.60 25.31
#